data_e9e77aad7d075e09726ef65fb1184f33
#
_entry.id   e9e77aad7d075e09726ef65fb1184f33
#
_cell.length_a   1.000
_cell.length_b   1.000
_cell.length_c   1.000
_cell.angle_alpha   90.00
_cell.angle_beta   90.00
_cell.angle_gamma   90.00
#
_symmetry.space_group_name_H-M   'P 1'
#
loop_
_entity.id
_entity.type
_entity.pdbx_description
1 polymer ?
#
loop_
_entity_poly.entity_id
_entity_poly.type
_entity_poly.pdbx_seq_one_letter_code
_entity_poly.pdbx_strand_id
1 'polypeptide(L)'
;VNERVFTLKKVRKYARLGTDKLNEQNAFTLIEMLIVLTIISLLLLLVIPNLGKQQESIQTKGCLALQKMVQSSVEAYRLDNEQLPESLSSLKEQGYITTYKCKNKVELSYDNSTGTVSMP
;
A
#
# COMPACT_ATOMS: atom_id res chain seq x y z
N VAL A 1 46.45 -31.93 -40.03
CA VAL A 1 45.24 -31.36 -40.64
C VAL A 1 43.99 -32.03 -40.12
N ASN A 2 44.00 -33.33 -39.85
CA ASN A 2 42.83 -34.04 -39.32
C ASN A 2 42.50 -33.73 -37.84
N GLU A 3 43.51 -33.42 -37.05
CA GLU A 3 43.30 -33.12 -35.64
C GLU A 3 42.59 -31.77 -35.40
N ARG A 4 42.88 -30.76 -36.22
CA ARG A 4 42.23 -29.45 -36.10
C ARG A 4 40.74 -29.49 -36.49
N VAL A 5 40.40 -30.27 -37.51
CA VAL A 5 39.02 -30.45 -37.95
C VAL A 5 38.19 -31.21 -36.90
N PHE A 6 38.80 -32.19 -36.24
CA PHE A 6 38.18 -32.98 -35.20
C PHE A 6 37.90 -32.14 -33.94
N THR A 7 38.81 -31.28 -33.52
CA THR A 7 38.65 -30.37 -32.37
C THR A 7 37.56 -29.36 -32.62
N LEU A 8 37.50 -28.76 -33.81
CA LEU A 8 36.45 -27.80 -34.19
C LEU A 8 35.07 -28.43 -34.22
N LYS A 9 34.92 -29.66 -34.71
CA LYS A 9 33.66 -30.42 -34.68
C LYS A 9 33.23 -30.73 -33.25
N LYS A 10 34.15 -31.04 -32.37
CA LYS A 10 33.87 -31.31 -30.96
C LYS A 10 33.42 -30.05 -30.22
N VAL A 11 34.08 -28.92 -30.41
CA VAL A 11 33.73 -27.63 -29.83
C VAL A 11 32.34 -27.16 -30.31
N ARG A 12 32.02 -27.29 -31.60
CA ARG A 12 30.70 -26.98 -32.14
C ARG A 12 29.58 -27.84 -31.52
N LYS A 13 29.88 -29.09 -31.25
CA LYS A 13 28.91 -29.99 -30.60
C LYS A 13 28.62 -29.57 -29.15
N TYR A 14 29.63 -29.16 -28.41
CA TYR A 14 29.45 -28.66 -27.05
C TYR A 14 28.74 -27.32 -27.01
N ALA A 15 29.03 -26.40 -27.93
CA ALA A 15 28.35 -25.11 -28.03
C ALA A 15 26.85 -25.27 -28.35
N ARG A 16 26.49 -26.20 -29.23
CA ARG A 16 25.07 -26.50 -29.53
C ARG A 16 24.35 -27.17 -28.38
N LEU A 17 25.00 -28.08 -27.67
CA LEU A 17 24.41 -28.73 -26.48
C LEU A 17 24.13 -27.77 -25.35
N GLY A 18 24.96 -26.73 -25.18
CA GLY A 18 24.72 -25.70 -24.15
C GLY A 18 23.55 -24.78 -24.44
N THR A 19 23.34 -24.44 -25.72
CA THR A 19 22.22 -23.57 -26.12
C THR A 19 20.91 -24.33 -26.19
N ASP A 20 20.89 -25.56 -26.65
CA ASP A 20 19.67 -26.36 -26.73
C ASP A 20 19.12 -26.74 -25.35
N LYS A 21 20.00 -27.03 -24.38
CA LYS A 21 19.56 -27.30 -22.98
C LYS A 21 18.95 -26.09 -22.29
N LEU A 22 19.44 -24.89 -22.57
CA LEU A 22 18.88 -23.67 -22.01
C LEU A 22 17.52 -23.34 -22.62
N ASN A 23 17.27 -23.73 -23.85
CA ASN A 23 16.02 -23.46 -24.55
C ASN A 23 14.92 -24.49 -24.25
N GLU A 24 15.28 -25.73 -23.92
CA GLU A 24 14.34 -26.79 -23.59
C GLU A 24 13.73 -26.69 -22.18
N GLN A 25 14.41 -26.03 -21.26
CA GLN A 25 13.95 -25.98 -19.85
C GLN A 25 13.08 -24.78 -19.51
N ASN A 26 12.79 -23.86 -20.43
CA ASN A 26 12.04 -22.62 -20.18
C ASN A 26 12.48 -21.87 -18.92
N ALA A 27 13.70 -22.11 -18.46
CA ALA A 27 14.25 -21.45 -17.30
C ALA A 27 14.63 -20.01 -17.64
N PHE A 28 14.27 -19.08 -16.77
CA PHE A 28 14.68 -17.69 -16.89
C PHE A 28 16.20 -17.57 -16.88
N THR A 29 16.75 -16.80 -17.80
CA THR A 29 18.19 -16.52 -17.79
C THR A 29 18.53 -15.52 -16.69
N LEU A 30 19.77 -15.56 -16.20
CA LEU A 30 20.26 -14.65 -15.18
C LEU A 30 20.15 -13.18 -15.63
N ILE A 31 20.46 -12.92 -16.91
CA ILE A 31 20.36 -11.57 -17.49
C ILE A 31 18.91 -11.09 -17.58
N GLU A 32 17.97 -11.98 -17.87
CA GLU A 32 16.54 -11.66 -17.92
C GLU A 32 16.02 -11.21 -16.55
N MET A 33 16.37 -11.92 -15.49
CA MET A 33 16.04 -11.54 -14.13
C MET A 33 16.71 -10.23 -13.71
N LEU A 34 17.94 -9.99 -14.14
CA LEU A 34 18.67 -8.77 -13.86
C LEU A 34 18.02 -7.56 -14.49
N ILE A 35 17.56 -7.67 -15.73
CA ILE A 35 16.83 -6.60 -16.44
C ILE A 35 15.51 -6.31 -15.74
N VAL A 36 14.74 -7.34 -15.38
CA VAL A 36 13.46 -7.17 -14.68
C VAL A 36 13.64 -6.44 -13.34
N LEU A 37 14.61 -6.87 -12.52
CA LEU A 37 14.91 -6.21 -11.24
C LEU A 37 15.35 -4.76 -11.43
N THR A 38 16.13 -4.47 -12.47
CA THR A 38 16.57 -3.11 -12.79
C THR A 38 15.39 -2.22 -13.15
N ILE A 39 14.48 -2.68 -13.99
CA ILE A 39 13.28 -1.93 -14.40
C ILE A 39 12.39 -1.65 -13.19
N ILE A 40 12.13 -2.65 -12.36
CA ILE A 40 11.32 -2.48 -11.12
C ILE A 40 11.97 -1.46 -10.19
N SER A 41 13.28 -1.50 -10.02
CA SER A 41 14.02 -0.56 -9.17
C SER A 41 13.90 0.88 -9.67
N LEU A 42 14.02 1.09 -10.99
CA LEU A 42 13.84 2.41 -11.60
C LEU A 42 12.43 2.94 -11.41
N LEU A 43 11.41 2.10 -11.60
CA LEU A 43 10.02 2.49 -11.40
C LEU A 43 9.75 2.87 -9.94
N LEU A 44 10.29 2.11 -8.98
CA LEU A 44 10.17 2.43 -7.55
C LEU A 44 10.81 3.77 -7.21
N LEU A 45 11.98 4.09 -7.78
CA LEU A 45 12.64 5.37 -7.57
C LEU A 45 11.81 6.56 -8.07
N LEU A 46 11.01 6.38 -9.13
CA LEU A 46 10.12 7.42 -9.62
C LEU A 46 8.86 7.60 -8.77
N VAL A 47 8.39 6.53 -8.14
CA VAL A 47 7.15 6.53 -7.33
C VAL A 47 7.40 7.06 -5.92
N ILE A 48 8.54 6.74 -5.30
CA ILE A 48 8.86 7.10 -3.91
C ILE A 48 8.72 8.60 -3.60
N PRO A 49 9.20 9.54 -4.41
CA PRO A 49 9.05 10.98 -4.11
C PRO A 49 7.60 11.45 -4.06
N ASN A 50 6.70 10.84 -4.81
CA ASN A 50 5.29 11.20 -4.83
C ASN A 50 4.49 10.66 -3.64
N LEU A 51 4.97 9.57 -3.01
CA LEU A 51 4.32 8.99 -1.83
C LEU A 51 4.33 9.95 -0.63
N GLY A 52 5.39 10.76 -0.45
CA GLY A 52 5.47 11.72 0.63
C GLY A 52 4.40 12.81 0.58
N LYS A 53 4.08 13.32 -0.61
CA LYS A 53 3.01 14.31 -0.82
C LYS A 53 1.62 13.70 -0.72
N GLN A 54 1.45 12.46 -1.13
CA GLN A 54 0.19 11.74 -1.03
C GLN A 54 -0.17 11.36 0.40
N GLN A 55 0.80 11.16 1.28
CA GLN A 55 0.55 10.85 2.68
C GLN A 55 -0.18 11.98 3.41
N GLU A 56 0.18 13.24 3.19
CA GLU A 56 -0.54 14.37 3.75
C GLU A 56 -2.00 14.43 3.26
N SER A 57 -2.22 14.22 1.97
CA SER A 57 -3.56 14.16 1.38
C SER A 57 -4.37 12.99 1.91
N ILE A 58 -3.76 11.83 2.10
CA ILE A 58 -4.41 10.64 2.68
C ILE A 58 -4.77 10.87 4.14
N GLN A 59 -3.91 11.50 4.91
CA GLN A 59 -4.18 11.85 6.31
C GLN A 59 -5.36 12.82 6.45
N THR A 60 -5.40 13.86 5.61
CA THR A 60 -6.51 14.82 5.57
C THR A 60 -7.82 14.15 5.17
N LYS A 61 -7.81 13.33 4.13
CA LYS A 61 -8.99 12.56 3.69
C LYS A 61 -9.40 11.51 4.71
N GLY A 62 -8.45 10.88 5.38
CA GLY A 62 -8.69 9.93 6.46
C GLY A 62 -9.35 10.61 7.67
N CYS A 63 -8.93 11.82 7.99
CA CYS A 63 -9.55 12.62 9.05
C CYS A 63 -10.99 13.02 8.72
N LEU A 64 -11.27 13.40 7.46
CA LEU A 64 -12.64 13.67 6.99
C LEU A 64 -13.52 12.42 7.05
N ALA A 65 -12.99 11.26 6.67
CA ALA A 65 -13.70 10.00 6.77
C ALA A 65 -14.01 9.63 8.23
N LEU A 66 -13.05 9.83 9.12
CA LEU A 66 -13.24 9.64 10.55
C LEU A 66 -14.31 10.57 11.12
N GLN A 67 -14.30 11.84 10.73
CA GLN A 67 -15.33 12.82 11.10
C GLN A 67 -16.73 12.33 10.72
N LYS A 68 -16.91 11.86 9.51
CA LYS A 68 -18.19 11.32 9.02
C LYS A 68 -18.61 10.07 9.77
N MET A 69 -17.67 9.19 10.08
CA MET A 69 -17.91 7.97 10.84
C MET A 69 -18.36 8.31 12.28
N VAL A 70 -17.66 9.22 12.94
CA VAL A 70 -18.01 9.67 14.29
C VAL A 70 -19.37 10.37 14.29
N GLN A 71 -19.65 11.19 13.28
CA GLN A 71 -20.96 11.84 13.14
C GLN A 71 -22.10 10.82 13.01
N SER A 72 -21.89 9.76 12.21
CA SER A 72 -22.87 8.66 12.10
C SER A 72 -23.07 7.94 13.43
N SER A 73 -22.01 7.78 14.20
CA SER A 73 -22.09 7.16 15.54
C SER A 73 -22.82 8.03 16.55
N VAL A 74 -22.68 9.36 16.46
CA VAL A 74 -23.47 10.32 17.24
C VAL A 74 -24.97 10.18 16.94
N GLU A 75 -25.32 10.07 15.67
CA GLU A 75 -26.71 9.87 15.27
C GLU A 75 -27.26 8.52 15.73
N ALA A 76 -26.46 7.45 15.65
CA ALA A 76 -26.83 6.15 16.18
C ALA A 76 -27.07 6.18 17.69
N TYR A 77 -26.21 6.84 18.44
CA TYR A 77 -26.37 7.04 19.87
C TYR A 77 -27.69 7.80 20.21
N ARG A 78 -27.93 8.85 19.41
CA ARG A 78 -29.17 9.65 19.56
C ARG A 78 -30.44 8.82 19.33
N LEU A 79 -30.41 7.94 18.33
CA LEU A 79 -31.54 7.06 18.04
C LEU A 79 -31.77 6.02 19.15
N ASP A 80 -30.68 5.48 19.71
CA ASP A 80 -30.76 4.47 20.76
C ASP A 80 -31.16 5.04 22.13
N ASN A 81 -30.71 6.25 22.48
CA ASN A 81 -30.86 6.84 23.81
C ASN A 81 -31.80 8.04 23.84
N GLU A 82 -32.32 8.50 22.70
CA GLU A 82 -33.15 9.70 22.54
C GLU A 82 -32.48 10.98 23.04
N GLN A 83 -31.18 10.95 23.27
CA GLN A 83 -30.37 12.06 23.76
C GLN A 83 -29.07 12.15 23.00
N LEU A 84 -28.47 13.33 22.90
CA LEU A 84 -27.14 13.51 22.35
C LEU A 84 -26.09 13.07 23.36
N PRO A 85 -24.96 12.49 22.90
CA PRO A 85 -23.85 12.14 23.79
C PRO A 85 -23.23 13.40 24.40
N GLU A 86 -22.77 13.32 25.63
CA GLU A 86 -22.15 14.44 26.34
C GLU A 86 -20.76 14.78 25.73
N SER A 87 -20.03 13.76 25.28
CA SER A 87 -18.69 13.93 24.72
C SER A 87 -18.33 12.76 23.82
N LEU A 88 -17.28 12.94 22.98
CA LEU A 88 -16.72 11.87 22.16
C LEU A 88 -16.06 10.78 23.01
N SER A 89 -15.49 11.13 24.16
CA SER A 89 -14.96 10.14 25.10
C SER A 89 -16.05 9.22 25.65
N SER A 90 -17.23 9.74 25.93
CA SER A 90 -18.39 8.95 26.34
C SER A 90 -18.83 7.96 25.27
N LEU A 91 -18.86 8.37 24.00
CA LEU A 91 -19.14 7.49 22.87
C LEU A 91 -18.12 6.36 22.76
N LYS A 92 -16.84 6.67 22.98
CA LYS A 92 -15.76 5.68 22.97
C LYS A 92 -15.91 4.66 24.09
N GLU A 93 -16.20 5.11 25.30
CA GLU A 93 -16.41 4.23 26.47
C GLU A 93 -17.59 3.28 26.27
N GLN A 94 -18.65 3.74 25.62
CA GLN A 94 -19.84 2.95 25.33
C GLN A 94 -19.71 2.06 24.09
N GLY A 95 -18.60 2.13 23.38
CA GLY A 95 -18.28 1.27 22.24
C GLY A 95 -18.86 1.69 20.90
N TYR A 96 -19.45 2.89 20.78
CA TYR A 96 -19.97 3.43 19.52
C TYR A 96 -18.85 3.83 18.55
N ILE A 97 -17.71 4.26 19.08
CA ILE A 97 -16.52 4.62 18.29
C ILE A 97 -15.27 3.97 18.89
N THR A 98 -14.28 3.73 18.07
CA THR A 98 -12.98 3.20 18.51
C THR A 98 -11.98 4.31 18.79
N THR A 99 -12.05 5.40 18.04
CA THR A 99 -11.19 6.56 18.18
C THR A 99 -11.87 7.81 17.63
N TYR A 100 -11.51 8.96 18.15
CA TYR A 100 -11.89 10.27 17.62
C TYR A 100 -10.68 11.16 17.33
N LYS A 101 -9.49 10.55 17.31
CA LYS A 101 -8.23 11.21 16.97
C LYS A 101 -7.80 10.83 15.57
N CYS A 102 -7.45 11.83 14.76
CA CYS A 102 -6.85 11.60 13.45
C CYS A 102 -5.40 11.11 13.60
N LYS A 103 -4.84 10.50 12.55
CA LYS A 103 -3.46 9.98 12.57
C LYS A 103 -2.39 11.04 12.85
N ASN A 104 -2.66 12.30 12.54
CA ASN A 104 -1.78 13.43 12.83
C ASN A 104 -1.93 13.97 14.26
N LYS A 105 -2.52 13.21 15.18
CA LYS A 105 -2.79 13.53 16.58
C LYS A 105 -3.78 14.68 16.80
N VAL A 106 -4.49 15.11 15.77
CA VAL A 106 -5.54 16.13 15.87
C VAL A 106 -6.83 15.46 16.36
N GLU A 107 -7.40 15.97 17.43
CA GLU A 107 -8.68 15.50 17.94
C GLU A 107 -9.84 16.20 17.22
N LEU A 108 -10.90 15.45 16.95
CA LEU A 108 -12.14 16.03 16.42
C LEU A 108 -12.83 16.87 17.51
N SER A 109 -13.42 17.97 17.09
CA SER A 109 -14.23 18.83 17.94
C SER A 109 -15.69 18.36 17.92
N TYR A 110 -16.36 18.42 19.06
CA TYR A 110 -17.74 18.02 19.21
C TYR A 110 -18.54 19.08 19.93
N ASP A 111 -19.67 19.44 19.36
CA ASP A 111 -20.64 20.35 19.98
C ASP A 111 -21.81 19.53 20.52
N ASN A 112 -21.91 19.45 21.85
CA ASN A 112 -22.96 18.68 22.50
C ASN A 112 -24.35 19.31 22.42
N SER A 113 -24.45 20.59 22.06
CA SER A 113 -25.71 21.27 21.88
C SER A 113 -26.38 20.94 20.54
N THR A 114 -25.62 20.78 19.50
CA THR A 114 -26.09 20.49 18.15
C THR A 114 -25.84 19.04 17.71
N GLY A 115 -24.94 18.32 18.37
CA GLY A 115 -24.51 16.99 17.98
C GLY A 115 -23.61 16.98 16.78
N THR A 116 -22.97 18.10 16.47
CA THR A 116 -22.10 18.24 15.28
C THR A 116 -20.67 17.90 15.62
N VAL A 117 -20.05 17.07 14.78
CA VAL A 117 -18.62 16.74 14.82
C VAL A 117 -17.91 17.55 13.73
N SER A 118 -16.87 18.28 14.11
CA SER A 118 -16.10 19.11 13.18
C SER A 118 -14.60 18.85 13.33
N MET A 119 -13.85 19.22 12.30
CA MET A 119 -12.40 19.29 12.41
C MET A 119 -12.01 20.60 13.09
N PRO A 120 -10.97 20.57 13.90
CA PRO A 120 -10.46 21.78 14.54
C PRO A 120 -9.89 22.78 13.57
#